data_e2beb41628e88f8765a58bfa92e5087b
#
_entry.id   e2beb41628e88f8765a58bfa92e5087b
#
_cell.length_a   1.000
_cell.length_b   1.000
_cell.length_c   1.000
_cell.angle_alpha   90.00
_cell.angle_beta   90.00
_cell.angle_gamma   90.00
#
_symmetry.space_group_name_H-M   'P 1'
#
loop_
_entity.id
_entity.type
_entity.pdbx_description
1 polymer ?
#
loop_
_entity_poly.entity_id
_entity_poly.type
_entity_poly.pdbx_seq_one_letter_code
_entity_poly.pdbx_strand_id
1 'polypeptide(L)'
;MTMKNVLDQGYVRLVNHMGSDLTVANAARVSYAKESTELTEKDLRLIRFLAREGHTSPFRHAVLQFEVYAPLMVARQWWKYVVGSSHMEGTGDSLEAWNESSRRYITEEPVFYVPKSDEWRSKPENSKQGSGEILPNETGTKLTKELQDYIEEGLEKYEAALEDGLCAEQARLFLPAYGMYVRWYWTASLQSVCHFLNQRLKHDAQKEIQLYAKAILELSKPLYSSAVTELVEE
;
A
#
# COMPACT_ATOMS: atom_id res chain seq x y z
N MET A 1 7.75 13.71 -9.77
CA MET A 1 8.41 13.02 -8.63
C MET A 1 7.98 11.57 -8.65
N THR A 2 8.90 10.63 -8.53
CA THR A 2 8.61 9.19 -8.56
C THR A 2 8.55 8.57 -7.15
N MET A 3 8.78 9.35 -6.09
CA MET A 3 8.80 8.88 -4.69
C MET A 3 8.08 9.87 -3.77
N LYS A 4 7.38 9.33 -2.78
CA LYS A 4 6.70 10.05 -1.70
C LYS A 4 7.11 9.47 -0.35
N ASN A 5 7.60 10.29 0.55
CA ASN A 5 7.89 9.90 1.93
C ASN A 5 6.57 9.77 2.70
N VAL A 6 6.49 8.78 3.58
CA VAL A 6 5.32 8.44 4.39
C VAL A 6 5.77 8.04 5.79
N LEU A 7 5.11 8.55 6.82
CA LEU A 7 5.54 8.42 8.21
C LEU A 7 6.95 9.01 8.45
N ASP A 8 7.68 8.46 9.41
CA ASP A 8 9.02 8.91 9.79
C ASP A 8 10.13 8.41 8.85
N GLN A 9 10.10 7.12 8.45
CA GLN A 9 11.13 6.47 7.65
C GLN A 9 10.59 5.84 6.36
N GLY A 10 9.28 5.74 6.21
CA GLY A 10 8.64 5.03 5.13
C GLY A 10 8.57 5.82 3.83
N TYR A 11 8.28 5.11 2.75
CA TYR A 11 8.05 5.72 1.44
C TYR A 11 7.23 4.81 0.51
N VAL A 12 6.72 5.45 -0.55
CA VAL A 12 6.22 4.79 -1.76
C VAL A 12 6.99 5.34 -2.94
N ARG A 13 7.58 4.46 -3.74
CA ARG A 13 8.29 4.81 -4.98
C ARG A 13 7.61 4.13 -6.16
N LEU A 14 7.20 4.90 -7.17
CA LEU A 14 6.80 4.36 -8.45
C LEU A 14 8.05 3.90 -9.20
N VAL A 15 8.15 2.59 -9.43
CA VAL A 15 9.28 1.97 -10.11
C VAL A 15 9.07 2.00 -11.62
N ASN A 16 7.87 1.58 -12.06
CA ASN A 16 7.51 1.52 -13.48
C ASN A 16 5.98 1.52 -13.65
N HIS A 17 5.53 1.74 -14.87
CA HIS A 17 4.13 1.60 -15.24
C HIS A 17 4.01 1.18 -16.70
N MET A 18 2.89 0.57 -17.06
CA MET A 18 2.54 0.20 -18.43
C MET A 18 1.16 0.75 -18.77
N GLY A 19 1.07 1.40 -19.93
CA GLY A 19 -0.17 1.94 -20.45
C GLY A 19 -0.51 3.35 -19.94
N SER A 20 -1.70 3.80 -20.30
CA SER A 20 -2.26 5.13 -19.99
C SER A 20 -3.80 5.07 -20.09
N ASP A 21 -4.49 6.19 -19.90
CA ASP A 21 -5.93 6.31 -20.18
C ASP A 21 -6.28 5.90 -21.62
N LEU A 22 -5.40 6.20 -22.60
CA LEU A 22 -5.57 5.79 -23.99
C LEU A 22 -5.53 4.26 -24.13
N THR A 23 -4.66 3.58 -23.38
CA THR A 23 -4.61 2.11 -23.35
C THR A 23 -5.92 1.51 -22.86
N VAL A 24 -6.51 2.08 -21.83
CA VAL A 24 -7.82 1.64 -21.30
C VAL A 24 -8.91 1.81 -22.35
N ALA A 25 -8.97 2.98 -23.01
CA ALA A 25 -9.94 3.25 -24.06
C ALA A 25 -9.78 2.28 -25.25
N ASN A 26 -8.56 2.04 -25.72
CA ASN A 26 -8.28 1.14 -26.84
C ASN A 26 -8.56 -0.33 -26.49
N ALA A 27 -8.26 -0.76 -25.28
CA ALA A 27 -8.63 -2.11 -24.83
C ALA A 27 -10.14 -2.36 -24.93
N ALA A 28 -10.97 -1.38 -24.58
CA ALA A 28 -12.42 -1.48 -24.76
C ALA A 28 -12.83 -1.44 -26.24
N ARG A 29 -12.15 -0.63 -27.07
CA ARG A 29 -12.46 -0.44 -28.51
C ARG A 29 -12.11 -1.63 -29.38
N VAL A 30 -11.28 -2.57 -28.92
CA VAL A 30 -10.90 -3.77 -29.66
C VAL A 30 -12.14 -4.57 -30.11
N SER A 31 -13.20 -4.56 -29.32
CA SER A 31 -14.47 -5.20 -29.67
C SER A 31 -15.16 -4.62 -30.91
N TYR A 32 -14.76 -3.45 -31.36
CA TYR A 32 -15.27 -2.74 -32.54
C TYR A 32 -14.21 -2.63 -33.65
N ALA A 33 -13.07 -3.31 -33.52
CA ALA A 33 -11.91 -3.21 -34.42
C ALA A 33 -11.49 -1.74 -34.69
N LYS A 34 -11.49 -0.92 -33.62
CA LYS A 34 -11.14 0.51 -33.66
C LYS A 34 -10.01 0.79 -32.67
N GLU A 35 -9.17 1.74 -33.05
CA GLU A 35 -8.09 2.24 -32.22
C GLU A 35 -8.04 3.77 -32.31
N SER A 36 -7.76 4.42 -31.19
CA SER A 36 -7.46 5.85 -31.11
C SER A 36 -5.95 6.03 -30.99
N THR A 37 -5.39 6.98 -31.74
CA THR A 37 -3.96 7.35 -31.66
C THR A 37 -3.70 8.42 -30.60
N GLU A 38 -4.71 9.19 -30.23
CA GLU A 38 -4.68 10.24 -29.24
C GLU A 38 -5.90 10.15 -28.33
N LEU A 39 -5.74 10.58 -27.07
CA LEU A 39 -6.83 10.63 -26.12
C LEU A 39 -7.78 11.78 -26.46
N THR A 40 -9.03 11.46 -26.76
CA THR A 40 -10.08 12.42 -27.16
C THR A 40 -11.21 12.48 -26.13
N GLU A 41 -12.06 13.50 -26.23
CA GLU A 41 -13.28 13.60 -25.42
C GLU A 41 -14.21 12.38 -25.56
N LYS A 42 -14.16 11.69 -26.70
CA LYS A 42 -14.92 10.42 -26.87
C LYS A 42 -14.32 9.29 -26.05
N ASP A 43 -12.99 9.26 -25.90
CA ASP A 43 -12.31 8.27 -25.08
C ASP A 43 -12.53 8.52 -23.59
N LEU A 44 -12.51 9.79 -23.17
CA LEU A 44 -12.83 10.17 -21.79
C LEU A 44 -14.27 9.77 -21.42
N ARG A 45 -15.23 10.02 -22.30
CA ARG A 45 -16.63 9.55 -22.10
C ARG A 45 -16.72 8.03 -22.04
N LEU A 46 -15.94 7.30 -22.83
CA LEU A 46 -15.89 5.85 -22.80
C LEU A 46 -15.34 5.34 -21.46
N ILE A 47 -14.22 5.88 -20.99
CA ILE A 47 -13.62 5.53 -19.69
C ILE A 47 -14.64 5.73 -18.57
N ARG A 48 -15.30 6.89 -18.55
CA ARG A 48 -16.37 7.19 -17.58
C ARG A 48 -17.52 6.17 -17.63
N PHE A 49 -17.98 5.85 -18.84
CA PHE A 49 -19.02 4.83 -19.04
C PHE A 49 -18.57 3.46 -18.50
N LEU A 50 -17.35 3.01 -18.83
CA LEU A 50 -16.80 1.73 -18.39
C LEU A 50 -16.72 1.64 -16.86
N ALA A 51 -16.25 2.71 -16.20
CA ALA A 51 -16.18 2.79 -14.76
C ALA A 51 -17.56 2.70 -14.10
N ARG A 52 -18.51 3.53 -14.56
CA ARG A 52 -19.87 3.60 -14.04
C ARG A 52 -20.64 2.28 -14.19
N GLU A 53 -20.50 1.60 -15.32
CA GLU A 53 -21.18 0.32 -15.60
C GLU A 53 -20.43 -0.91 -15.05
N GLY A 54 -19.32 -0.71 -14.35
CA GLY A 54 -18.54 -1.82 -13.78
C GLY A 54 -17.83 -2.69 -14.81
N HIS A 55 -17.59 -2.17 -16.01
CA HIS A 55 -16.83 -2.87 -17.07
C HIS A 55 -15.33 -2.73 -16.79
N THR A 56 -14.82 -3.51 -15.85
CA THR A 56 -13.50 -3.34 -15.26
C THR A 56 -12.34 -3.93 -16.08
N SER A 57 -12.61 -4.87 -17.01
CA SER A 57 -11.55 -5.55 -17.77
C SER A 57 -10.60 -4.61 -18.53
N PRO A 58 -11.04 -3.49 -19.16
CA PRO A 58 -10.11 -2.57 -19.84
C PRO A 58 -9.06 -1.96 -18.92
N PHE A 59 -9.39 -1.71 -17.64
CA PHE A 59 -8.47 -1.15 -16.65
C PHE A 59 -7.39 -2.13 -16.19
N ARG A 60 -7.50 -3.42 -16.54
CA ARG A 60 -6.48 -4.44 -16.25
C ARG A 60 -5.33 -4.45 -17.26
N HIS A 61 -5.48 -3.75 -18.40
CA HIS A 61 -4.42 -3.58 -19.40
C HIS A 61 -3.45 -2.44 -19.05
N ALA A 62 -3.73 -1.69 -17.99
CA ALA A 62 -2.83 -0.72 -17.38
C ALA A 62 -2.28 -1.30 -16.07
N VAL A 63 -0.96 -1.18 -15.85
CA VAL A 63 -0.26 -1.82 -14.73
C VAL A 63 0.67 -0.81 -14.07
N LEU A 64 0.76 -0.86 -12.74
CA LEU A 64 1.70 -0.06 -11.96
C LEU A 64 2.60 -0.98 -11.12
N GLN A 65 3.85 -0.56 -10.96
CA GLN A 65 4.82 -1.22 -10.11
C GLN A 65 5.37 -0.23 -9.09
N PHE A 66 5.19 -0.56 -7.82
CA PHE A 66 5.66 0.23 -6.70
C PHE A 66 6.70 -0.53 -5.87
N GLU A 67 7.64 0.20 -5.30
CA GLU A 67 8.40 -0.21 -4.15
C GLU A 67 7.86 0.53 -2.94
N VAL A 68 7.57 -0.21 -1.89
CA VAL A 68 7.00 0.32 -0.65
C VAL A 68 7.90 -0.04 0.52
N TYR A 69 8.14 0.91 1.40
CA TYR A 69 8.82 0.72 2.68
C TYR A 69 7.87 1.20 3.78
N ALA A 70 7.36 0.26 4.57
CA ALA A 70 6.33 0.52 5.57
C ALA A 70 6.42 -0.44 6.76
N PRO A 71 5.83 -0.07 7.91
CA PRO A 71 5.71 -0.99 9.03
C PRO A 71 4.90 -2.23 8.68
N LEU A 72 5.26 -3.37 9.25
CA LEU A 72 4.60 -4.66 8.99
C LEU A 72 3.09 -4.61 9.22
N MET A 73 2.61 -3.82 10.20
CA MET A 73 1.18 -3.64 10.42
C MET A 73 0.43 -3.04 9.21
N VAL A 74 1.10 -2.22 8.39
CA VAL A 74 0.59 -1.69 7.12
C VAL A 74 0.64 -2.76 6.05
N ALA A 75 1.78 -3.44 5.88
CA ALA A 75 1.99 -4.49 4.90
C ALA A 75 0.93 -5.61 5.04
N ARG A 76 0.64 -6.05 6.26
CA ARG A 76 -0.36 -7.09 6.51
C ARG A 76 -1.77 -6.73 6.07
N GLN A 77 -2.14 -5.46 6.07
CA GLN A 77 -3.42 -4.99 5.54
C GLN A 77 -3.39 -4.88 4.01
N TRP A 78 -2.22 -4.66 3.42
CA TRP A 78 -2.02 -4.52 1.99
C TRP A 78 -2.07 -5.86 1.26
N TRP A 79 -1.44 -6.89 1.79
CA TRP A 79 -1.33 -8.22 1.17
C TRP A 79 -2.66 -8.90 0.83
N LYS A 80 -3.76 -8.40 1.33
CA LYS A 80 -5.11 -8.94 1.07
C LYS A 80 -5.74 -8.41 -0.21
N TYR A 81 -5.08 -7.47 -0.90
CA TYR A 81 -5.67 -6.78 -2.05
C TYR A 81 -5.17 -7.35 -3.37
N VAL A 82 -5.74 -8.50 -3.75
CA VAL A 82 -5.53 -9.16 -5.05
C VAL A 82 -6.71 -8.97 -6.01
N VAL A 83 -7.79 -8.35 -5.55
CA VAL A 83 -9.01 -8.16 -6.34
C VAL A 83 -8.73 -7.31 -7.58
N GLY A 84 -9.18 -7.77 -8.72
CA GLY A 84 -8.93 -7.14 -10.02
C GLY A 84 -7.61 -7.50 -10.66
N SER A 85 -6.73 -8.21 -9.96
CA SER A 85 -5.46 -8.72 -10.50
C SER A 85 -5.64 -10.09 -11.14
N SER A 86 -6.65 -10.86 -10.74
CA SER A 86 -7.02 -12.14 -11.33
C SER A 86 -8.30 -12.02 -12.17
N HIS A 87 -8.33 -12.70 -13.31
CA HIS A 87 -9.48 -12.68 -14.21
C HIS A 87 -10.61 -13.62 -13.76
N MET A 88 -10.26 -14.69 -13.07
CA MET A 88 -11.22 -15.65 -12.48
C MET A 88 -10.72 -16.04 -11.09
N GLU A 89 -11.60 -15.97 -10.10
CA GLU A 89 -11.27 -16.40 -8.75
C GLU A 89 -10.80 -17.87 -8.75
N GLY A 90 -9.61 -18.10 -8.22
CA GLY A 90 -9.07 -19.43 -7.96
C GLY A 90 -8.50 -20.23 -9.14
N THR A 91 -8.41 -19.68 -10.36
CA THR A 91 -8.04 -20.47 -11.54
C THR A 91 -6.95 -19.92 -12.44
N GLY A 92 -6.31 -18.81 -12.13
CA GLY A 92 -5.31 -18.20 -13.03
C GLY A 92 -4.17 -17.51 -12.32
N ASP A 93 -3.14 -17.20 -13.08
CA ASP A 93 -2.06 -16.33 -12.61
C ASP A 93 -2.60 -14.94 -12.33
N SER A 94 -2.30 -14.43 -11.15
CA SER A 94 -2.56 -13.05 -10.80
C SER A 94 -1.57 -12.14 -11.51
N LEU A 95 -2.05 -10.98 -12.00
CA LEU A 95 -1.16 -9.91 -12.47
C LEU A 95 -0.46 -9.20 -11.31
N GLU A 96 -0.85 -9.51 -10.09
CA GLU A 96 -0.19 -9.02 -8.90
C GLU A 96 1.09 -9.82 -8.64
N ALA A 97 2.17 -9.10 -8.39
CA ALA A 97 3.43 -9.69 -7.94
C ALA A 97 3.88 -8.99 -6.65
N TRP A 98 4.32 -9.80 -5.71
CA TRP A 98 4.78 -9.39 -4.39
C TRP A 98 6.11 -10.05 -4.05
N ASN A 99 7.14 -9.24 -3.80
CA ASN A 99 8.42 -9.69 -3.31
C ASN A 99 8.83 -8.84 -2.13
N GLU A 100 9.15 -9.46 -1.01
CA GLU A 100 9.48 -8.79 0.25
C GLU A 100 10.94 -9.02 0.63
N SER A 101 11.56 -8.01 1.25
CA SER A 101 12.86 -8.15 1.89
C SER A 101 12.76 -9.10 3.09
N SER A 102 13.76 -9.96 3.26
CA SER A 102 13.75 -10.95 4.32
C SER A 102 14.91 -10.76 5.29
N ARG A 103 14.61 -10.68 6.58
CA ARG A 103 15.59 -10.65 7.67
C ARG A 103 16.52 -11.87 7.73
N ARG A 104 16.23 -12.91 6.98
CA ARG A 104 17.14 -14.07 6.84
C ARG A 104 18.38 -13.75 6.02
N TYR A 105 18.33 -12.72 5.16
CA TYR A 105 19.38 -12.41 4.19
C TYR A 105 19.94 -10.99 4.33
N ILE A 106 19.25 -10.09 5.04
CA ILE A 106 19.69 -8.71 5.24
C ILE A 106 20.41 -8.57 6.57
N THR A 107 21.58 -7.90 6.51
CA THR A 107 22.41 -7.53 7.67
C THR A 107 22.12 -6.11 8.17
N GLU A 108 21.24 -5.34 7.48
CA GLU A 108 20.85 -4.00 7.92
C GLU A 108 20.15 -4.07 9.29
N GLU A 109 20.40 -3.09 10.13
CA GLU A 109 19.73 -2.95 11.41
C GLU A 109 18.20 -2.87 11.23
N PRO A 110 17.40 -3.50 12.10
CA PRO A 110 15.96 -3.36 12.08
C PRO A 110 15.54 -1.92 12.40
N VAL A 111 14.67 -1.36 11.57
CA VAL A 111 14.09 -0.02 11.78
C VAL A 111 12.63 -0.18 12.20
N PHE A 112 12.17 0.64 13.16
CA PHE A 112 10.83 0.55 13.72
C PHE A 112 10.10 1.88 13.64
N TYR A 113 8.81 1.83 13.35
CA TYR A 113 7.90 2.95 13.45
C TYR A 113 7.56 3.20 14.92
N VAL A 114 7.81 4.42 15.37
CA VAL A 114 7.44 4.88 16.71
C VAL A 114 6.56 6.12 16.54
N PRO A 115 5.26 6.04 16.90
CA PRO A 115 4.39 7.21 16.88
C PRO A 115 4.93 8.32 17.77
N LYS A 116 4.82 9.58 17.35
CA LYS A 116 5.12 10.74 18.18
C LYS A 116 4.07 10.86 19.28
N SER A 117 4.37 11.65 20.31
CA SER A 117 3.48 11.84 21.46
C SER A 117 2.08 12.35 21.08
N ASP A 118 1.94 13.05 19.96
CA ASP A 118 0.70 13.62 19.43
C ASP A 118 0.05 12.76 18.33
N GLU A 119 0.52 11.53 18.12
CA GLU A 119 0.00 10.60 17.10
C GLU A 119 -0.77 9.42 17.71
N TRP A 120 -0.72 9.22 19.03
CA TRP A 120 -1.44 8.16 19.71
C TRP A 120 -2.93 8.45 19.78
N ARG A 121 -3.74 7.44 19.48
CA ARG A 121 -5.20 7.58 19.34
C ARG A 121 -5.95 6.65 20.29
N SER A 122 -7.09 7.11 20.75
CA SER A 122 -8.01 6.32 21.55
C SER A 122 -8.72 5.24 20.69
N LYS A 123 -9.40 4.32 21.34
CA LYS A 123 -10.37 3.45 20.66
C LYS A 123 -11.55 4.29 20.14
N PRO A 124 -12.16 3.93 19.01
CA PRO A 124 -13.37 4.59 18.52
C PRO A 124 -14.56 4.28 19.44
N GLU A 125 -15.49 5.23 19.58
CA GLU A 125 -16.64 5.09 20.48
C GLU A 125 -17.67 4.07 19.98
N ASN A 126 -17.99 4.10 18.68
CA ASN A 126 -19.11 3.39 18.08
C ASN A 126 -18.71 2.39 16.98
N SER A 127 -17.44 2.04 16.88
CA SER A 127 -16.92 1.13 15.83
C SER A 127 -15.88 0.18 16.41
N LYS A 128 -15.72 -0.98 15.74
CA LYS A 128 -14.58 -1.87 15.99
C LYS A 128 -13.39 -1.56 15.07
N GLN A 129 -13.58 -0.68 14.10
CA GLN A 129 -12.57 -0.30 13.10
C GLN A 129 -12.24 1.19 13.23
N GLY A 130 -11.03 1.55 12.78
CA GLY A 130 -10.54 2.90 12.88
C GLY A 130 -9.98 3.25 14.25
N SER A 131 -9.84 4.52 14.52
CA SER A 131 -9.35 5.09 15.77
C SER A 131 -10.17 6.31 16.17
N GLY A 132 -10.24 6.58 17.47
CA GLY A 132 -10.85 7.77 18.02
C GLY A 132 -9.90 8.97 18.01
N GLU A 133 -10.15 9.89 18.95
CA GLU A 133 -9.39 11.14 19.09
C GLU A 133 -7.94 10.89 19.54
N ILE A 134 -7.09 11.89 19.30
CA ILE A 134 -5.72 11.90 19.79
C ILE A 134 -5.72 11.90 21.31
N LEU A 135 -4.89 11.05 21.91
CA LEU A 135 -4.73 10.99 23.37
C LEU A 135 -4.01 12.24 23.90
N PRO A 136 -4.20 12.57 25.20
CA PRO A 136 -3.44 13.64 25.84
C PRO A 136 -1.94 13.47 25.66
N ASN A 137 -1.23 14.57 25.39
CA ASN A 137 0.21 14.54 25.09
C ASN A 137 1.06 13.86 26.18
N GLU A 138 0.68 13.99 27.45
CA GLU A 138 1.36 13.30 28.56
C GLU A 138 1.27 11.78 28.40
N THR A 139 0.06 11.27 28.09
CA THR A 139 -0.16 9.85 27.80
C THR A 139 0.62 9.41 26.58
N GLY A 140 0.58 10.21 25.50
CA GLY A 140 1.32 9.93 24.28
C GLY A 140 2.84 9.88 24.51
N THR A 141 3.39 10.83 25.27
CA THR A 141 4.82 10.86 25.64
C THR A 141 5.23 9.59 26.39
N LYS A 142 4.40 9.16 27.37
CA LYS A 142 4.63 7.93 28.11
C LYS A 142 4.63 6.71 27.17
N LEU A 143 3.62 6.58 26.31
CA LEU A 143 3.50 5.45 25.37
C LEU A 143 4.64 5.40 24.36
N THR A 144 5.06 6.56 23.84
CA THR A 144 6.22 6.65 22.93
C THR A 144 7.47 6.12 23.60
N LYS A 145 7.72 6.54 24.86
CA LYS A 145 8.88 6.07 25.60
C LYS A 145 8.82 4.57 25.91
N GLU A 146 7.68 4.09 26.39
CA GLU A 146 7.49 2.66 26.68
C GLU A 146 7.71 1.79 25.43
N LEU A 147 7.27 2.25 24.25
CA LEU A 147 7.51 1.55 23.00
C LEU A 147 8.98 1.58 22.60
N GLN A 148 9.68 2.71 22.79
CA GLN A 148 11.12 2.81 22.52
C GLN A 148 11.93 1.87 23.41
N ASP A 149 11.66 1.87 24.74
CA ASP A 149 12.32 0.98 25.69
C ASP A 149 12.08 -0.51 25.33
N TYR A 150 10.87 -0.85 24.90
CA TYR A 150 10.53 -2.22 24.44
C TYR A 150 11.26 -2.62 23.15
N ILE A 151 11.42 -1.69 22.21
CA ILE A 151 12.19 -1.93 20.97
C ILE A 151 13.65 -2.16 21.31
N GLU A 152 14.26 -1.34 22.18
CA GLU A 152 15.64 -1.46 22.61
C GLU A 152 15.90 -2.81 23.30
N GLU A 153 15.05 -3.19 24.24
CA GLU A 153 15.11 -4.52 24.88
C GLU A 153 15.00 -5.67 23.87
N GLY A 154 14.12 -5.52 22.87
CA GLY A 154 13.96 -6.50 21.81
C GLY A 154 15.19 -6.65 20.91
N LEU A 155 15.83 -5.53 20.59
CA LEU A 155 17.09 -5.49 19.83
C LEU A 155 18.23 -6.16 20.58
N GLU A 156 18.43 -5.83 21.86
CA GLU A 156 19.45 -6.46 22.71
C GLU A 156 19.28 -7.97 22.76
N LYS A 157 18.07 -8.46 22.95
CA LYS A 157 17.75 -9.90 22.96
C LYS A 157 17.99 -10.57 21.60
N TYR A 158 17.67 -9.86 20.51
CA TYR A 158 17.90 -10.34 19.16
C TYR A 158 19.40 -10.51 18.88
N GLU A 159 20.20 -9.52 19.25
CA GLU A 159 21.64 -9.55 19.07
C GLU A 159 22.32 -10.61 19.92
N ALA A 160 21.97 -10.69 21.21
CA ALA A 160 22.47 -11.71 22.11
C ALA A 160 22.14 -13.13 21.60
N ALA A 161 20.93 -13.35 21.10
CA ALA A 161 20.55 -14.64 20.52
C ALA A 161 21.39 -15.03 19.29
N LEU A 162 21.74 -14.06 18.43
CA LEU A 162 22.64 -14.28 17.30
C LEU A 162 24.08 -14.59 17.76
N GLU A 163 24.59 -13.89 18.77
CA GLU A 163 25.90 -14.13 19.37
C GLU A 163 25.97 -15.54 20.00
N ASP A 164 24.88 -16.01 20.62
CA ASP A 164 24.73 -17.36 21.16
C ASP A 164 24.63 -18.45 20.06
N GLY A 165 24.65 -18.04 18.79
CA GLY A 165 24.62 -18.95 17.64
C GLY A 165 23.21 -19.34 17.17
N LEU A 166 22.14 -18.66 17.64
CA LEU A 166 20.79 -18.89 17.16
C LEU A 166 20.68 -18.44 15.68
N CYS A 167 19.98 -19.22 14.86
CA CYS A 167 19.77 -18.82 13.47
C CYS A 167 18.88 -17.57 13.36
N ALA A 168 19.13 -16.73 12.36
CA ALA A 168 18.39 -15.48 12.14
C ALA A 168 16.88 -15.69 11.99
N GLU A 169 16.45 -16.87 11.51
CA GLU A 169 15.04 -17.24 11.40
C GLU A 169 14.31 -17.30 12.74
N GLN A 170 15.02 -17.68 13.80
CA GLN A 170 14.48 -17.77 15.17
C GLN A 170 14.83 -16.53 15.98
N ALA A 171 16.02 -15.96 15.86
CA ALA A 171 16.44 -14.78 16.59
C ALA A 171 15.44 -13.60 16.40
N ARG A 172 14.92 -13.41 15.20
CA ARG A 172 13.90 -12.37 14.91
C ARG A 172 12.59 -12.50 15.70
N LEU A 173 12.35 -13.60 16.43
CA LEU A 173 11.21 -13.74 17.33
C LEU A 173 11.27 -12.74 18.49
N PHE A 174 12.44 -12.23 18.84
CA PHE A 174 12.62 -11.23 19.89
C PHE A 174 12.28 -9.80 19.42
N LEU A 175 12.14 -9.55 18.11
CA LEU A 175 11.84 -8.23 17.57
C LEU A 175 10.35 -7.89 17.65
N PRO A 176 9.97 -6.63 17.99
CA PRO A 176 8.58 -6.16 17.98
C PRO A 176 8.08 -5.99 16.53
N ALA A 177 7.70 -7.10 15.91
CA ALA A 177 7.51 -7.24 14.47
C ALA A 177 6.51 -6.25 13.85
N TYR A 178 5.40 -5.88 14.53
CA TYR A 178 4.35 -5.06 13.92
C TYR A 178 4.80 -3.64 13.58
N GLY A 179 5.68 -3.06 14.37
CA GLY A 179 6.28 -1.75 14.09
C GLY A 179 7.47 -1.81 13.14
N MET A 180 8.07 -2.98 12.94
CA MET A 180 9.26 -3.13 12.12
C MET A 180 8.97 -2.79 10.67
N TYR A 181 9.82 -1.95 10.06
CA TYR A 181 9.73 -1.62 8.65
C TYR A 181 10.14 -2.80 7.79
N VAL A 182 9.33 -3.06 6.76
CA VAL A 182 9.58 -4.05 5.70
C VAL A 182 9.51 -3.37 4.35
N ARG A 183 10.30 -3.86 3.40
CA ARG A 183 10.33 -3.34 2.02
C ARG A 183 9.83 -4.41 1.07
N TRP A 184 8.95 -4.02 0.14
CA TRP A 184 8.48 -4.93 -0.89
C TRP A 184 8.24 -4.24 -2.22
N TYR A 185 8.25 -5.05 -3.27
CA TYR A 185 7.74 -4.68 -4.58
C TYR A 185 6.30 -5.15 -4.71
N TRP A 186 5.46 -4.30 -5.25
CA TRP A 186 4.07 -4.60 -5.55
C TRP A 186 3.75 -4.18 -6.98
N THR A 187 3.37 -5.16 -7.84
CA THR A 187 2.92 -4.93 -9.21
C THR A 187 1.47 -5.34 -9.30
N ALA A 188 0.62 -4.43 -9.73
CA ALA A 188 -0.82 -4.65 -9.81
C ALA A 188 -1.44 -3.90 -10.99
N SER A 189 -2.58 -4.39 -11.47
CA SER A 189 -3.38 -3.69 -12.46
C SER A 189 -3.94 -2.38 -11.90
N LEU A 190 -4.24 -1.42 -12.77
CA LEU A 190 -4.89 -0.17 -12.39
C LEU A 190 -6.20 -0.41 -11.65
N GLN A 191 -6.99 -1.42 -12.07
CA GLN A 191 -8.20 -1.81 -11.36
C GLN A 191 -7.92 -2.21 -9.91
N SER A 192 -6.91 -3.06 -9.68
CA SER A 192 -6.53 -3.51 -8.33
C SER A 192 -6.02 -2.35 -7.47
N VAL A 193 -5.23 -1.44 -8.07
CA VAL A 193 -4.75 -0.22 -7.38
C VAL A 193 -5.93 0.67 -6.98
N CYS A 194 -6.87 0.94 -7.87
CA CYS A 194 -8.06 1.75 -7.55
C CYS A 194 -8.95 1.09 -6.49
N HIS A 195 -9.10 -0.24 -6.54
CA HIS A 195 -9.81 -0.98 -5.49
C HIS A 195 -9.11 -0.84 -4.12
N PHE A 196 -7.78 -0.96 -4.07
CA PHE A 196 -7.01 -0.71 -2.85
C PHE A 196 -7.24 0.72 -2.33
N LEU A 197 -7.21 1.72 -3.21
CA LEU A 197 -7.45 3.12 -2.85
C LEU A 197 -8.85 3.30 -2.25
N ASN A 198 -9.89 2.76 -2.87
CA ASN A 198 -11.27 2.82 -2.38
C ASN A 198 -11.46 2.20 -1.00
N GLN A 199 -10.64 1.21 -0.63
CA GLN A 199 -10.72 0.58 0.67
C GLN A 199 -9.83 1.26 1.73
N ARG A 200 -8.75 1.92 1.32
CA ARG A 200 -7.74 2.44 2.25
C ARG A 200 -7.73 3.96 2.40
N LEU A 201 -8.45 4.68 1.54
CA LEU A 201 -8.70 6.11 1.73
C LEU A 201 -9.91 6.38 2.63
N LYS A 202 -10.74 5.36 2.93
CA LYS A 202 -11.91 5.51 3.83
C LYS A 202 -11.49 6.05 5.19
N HIS A 203 -12.36 6.86 5.78
CA HIS A 203 -12.13 7.52 7.08
C HIS A 203 -11.92 6.54 8.24
N ASP A 204 -12.53 5.34 8.16
CA ASP A 204 -12.44 4.26 9.15
C ASP A 204 -11.27 3.28 8.91
N ALA A 205 -10.50 3.46 7.83
CA ALA A 205 -9.26 2.72 7.63
C ALA A 205 -8.20 3.17 8.65
N GLN A 206 -7.25 2.30 8.98
CA GLN A 206 -6.14 2.65 9.87
C GLN A 206 -5.36 3.85 9.31
N LYS A 207 -5.02 4.81 10.16
CA LYS A 207 -4.42 6.09 9.75
C LYS A 207 -3.14 5.92 8.95
N GLU A 208 -2.27 5.02 9.39
CA GLU A 208 -0.99 4.77 8.74
C GLU A 208 -1.19 4.29 7.29
N ILE A 209 -2.07 3.31 7.04
CA ILE A 209 -2.31 2.84 5.66
C ILE A 209 -3.03 3.88 4.81
N GLN A 210 -3.85 4.78 5.40
CA GLN A 210 -4.42 5.91 4.67
C GLN A 210 -3.33 6.81 4.07
N LEU A 211 -2.25 7.08 4.81
CA LEU A 211 -1.14 7.91 4.35
C LEU A 211 -0.42 7.26 3.16
N TYR A 212 -0.19 5.95 3.23
CA TYR A 212 0.37 5.20 2.09
C TYR A 212 -0.57 5.19 0.89
N ALA A 213 -1.88 5.01 1.10
CA ALA A 213 -2.86 5.08 0.02
C ALA A 213 -2.89 6.46 -0.66
N LYS A 214 -2.77 7.54 0.10
CA LYS A 214 -2.63 8.90 -0.46
C LYS A 214 -1.38 9.04 -1.32
N ALA A 215 -0.24 8.51 -0.89
CA ALA A 215 0.98 8.51 -1.68
C ALA A 215 0.82 7.73 -3.00
N ILE A 216 0.16 6.56 -2.97
CA ILE A 216 -0.18 5.78 -4.17
C ILE A 216 -1.08 6.60 -5.10
N LEU A 217 -2.13 7.24 -4.59
CA LEU A 217 -3.04 8.09 -5.38
C LEU A 217 -2.28 9.22 -6.08
N GLU A 218 -1.43 9.93 -5.34
CA GLU A 218 -0.63 11.04 -5.88
C GLU A 218 0.36 10.62 -6.96
N LEU A 219 0.88 9.39 -6.89
CA LEU A 219 1.78 8.84 -7.90
C LEU A 219 1.05 8.28 -9.11
N SER A 220 -0.17 7.76 -8.93
CA SER A 220 -0.97 7.12 -9.99
C SER A 220 -1.77 8.13 -10.82
N LYS A 221 -2.37 9.12 -10.17
CA LYS A 221 -3.29 10.09 -10.82
C LYS A 221 -2.68 10.84 -12.01
N PRO A 222 -1.40 11.26 -12.02
CA PRO A 222 -0.82 11.91 -13.20
C PRO A 222 -0.67 11.00 -14.43
N LEU A 223 -0.64 9.69 -14.24
CA LEU A 223 -0.44 8.70 -15.30
C LEU A 223 -1.76 8.24 -15.93
N TYR A 224 -2.82 8.20 -15.12
CA TYR A 224 -4.14 7.68 -15.46
C TYR A 224 -5.22 8.62 -14.93
N SER A 225 -5.14 9.90 -15.30
CA SER A 225 -5.93 10.94 -14.64
C SER A 225 -7.44 10.70 -14.76
N SER A 226 -7.91 10.26 -15.92
CA SER A 226 -9.33 9.99 -16.14
C SER A 226 -9.78 8.71 -15.45
N ALA A 227 -9.04 7.61 -15.64
CA ALA A 227 -9.40 6.33 -15.06
C ALA A 227 -9.39 6.37 -13.53
N VAL A 228 -8.37 7.00 -12.91
CA VAL A 228 -8.29 7.14 -11.45
C VAL A 228 -9.43 8.02 -10.93
N THR A 229 -9.74 9.13 -11.60
CA THR A 229 -10.84 10.03 -11.18
C THR A 229 -12.20 9.34 -11.22
N GLU A 230 -12.43 8.44 -12.17
CA GLU A 230 -13.72 7.76 -12.32
C GLU A 230 -13.83 6.46 -11.48
N LEU A 231 -12.70 5.85 -11.12
CA LEU A 231 -12.68 4.59 -10.35
C LEU A 231 -12.47 4.79 -8.84
N VAL A 232 -11.88 5.90 -8.41
CA VAL A 232 -11.62 6.18 -7.00
C VAL A 232 -12.71 7.08 -6.46
N GLU A 233 -13.45 6.57 -5.46
CA GLU A 233 -14.49 7.30 -4.74
C GLU A 233 -13.83 8.40 -3.87
N GLU A 234 -14.33 9.64 -3.95
CA GLU A 234 -13.88 10.75 -3.10
C GLU A 234 -14.51 10.70 -1.70
#